data_dab084f761e0b81ce768d630be610029
#
_entry.id   dab084f761e0b81ce768d630be610029
#
_cell.length_a   1.000
_cell.length_b   1.000
_cell.length_c   1.000
_cell.angle_alpha   90.00
_cell.angle_beta   90.00
_cell.angle_gamma   90.00
#
_symmetry.space_group_name_H-M   'P 1'
#
loop_
_entity.id
_entity.type
_entity.pdbx_description
1 polymer ?
#
loop_
_entity_poly.entity_id
_entity_poly.type
_entity_poly.pdbx_seq_one_letter_code
_entity_poly.pdbx_strand_id
1 'polypeptide(L)'
;MQAFFIGQTYIDVTFLTDKMPTGDEKYVASNYAISFGGNAVTAAFCCAKLGIQPELLATVADDWLGRMFLDMAEKYGISIHARKVATSSLSLIMPNGGKRAIVRCRDDDYLNAFPILDISDCRALHLDGHQPDAAIYYAKQCRDAGILTSLDGGGLRSNTPDVLQLVDVAIVAERLCDQMGHTPAEMLGYLKG
;
A
#
# COMPACT_ATOMS: atom_id res chain seq x y z
N MET A 1 16.31 -4.19 -11.45
CA MET A 1 14.99 -4.19 -10.74
C MET A 1 14.14 -5.34 -11.24
N GLN A 2 13.75 -6.31 -10.39
CA GLN A 2 12.91 -7.43 -10.83
C GLN A 2 11.43 -7.19 -10.55
N ALA A 3 11.11 -6.63 -9.39
CA ALA A 3 9.75 -6.31 -8.98
C ALA A 3 9.71 -4.91 -8.38
N PHE A 4 8.80 -4.10 -8.87
CA PHE A 4 8.63 -2.72 -8.46
C PHE A 4 7.27 -2.52 -7.79
N PHE A 5 7.26 -1.84 -6.66
CA PHE A 5 6.07 -1.60 -5.85
C PHE A 5 5.89 -0.11 -5.64
N ILE A 6 4.67 0.40 -5.74
CA ILE A 6 4.34 1.81 -5.46
C ILE A 6 3.16 1.86 -4.51
N GLY A 7 3.34 2.49 -3.35
CA GLY A 7 2.26 2.60 -2.39
C GLY A 7 2.51 3.53 -1.21
N GLN A 8 1.49 3.60 -0.36
CA GLN A 8 1.51 4.35 0.88
C GLN A 8 2.09 3.50 2.00
N THR A 9 3.08 4.05 2.70
CA THR A 9 3.63 3.42 3.90
C THR A 9 2.77 3.74 5.12
N TYR A 10 2.52 2.75 5.95
CA TYR A 10 1.98 2.91 7.30
C TYR A 10 2.85 2.18 8.30
N ILE A 11 2.90 2.68 9.51
CA ILE A 11 3.27 1.88 10.67
C ILE A 11 1.98 1.42 11.32
N ASP A 12 1.82 0.12 11.44
CA ASP A 12 0.66 -0.51 12.06
C ASP A 12 0.98 -0.89 13.50
N VAL A 13 0.25 -0.34 14.45
CA VAL A 13 0.29 -0.71 15.87
C VAL A 13 -0.95 -1.53 16.17
N THR A 14 -0.75 -2.81 16.46
CA THR A 14 -1.84 -3.75 16.77
C THR A 14 -1.86 -4.03 18.26
N PHE A 15 -3.03 -3.85 18.90
CA PHE A 15 -3.26 -4.30 20.28
C PHE A 15 -4.23 -5.48 20.29
N LEU A 16 -3.84 -6.58 20.95
CA LEU A 16 -4.72 -7.71 21.21
C LEU A 16 -5.51 -7.47 22.48
N THR A 17 -6.79 -7.21 22.34
CA THR A 17 -7.72 -6.95 23.45
C THR A 17 -9.03 -7.67 23.22
N ASP A 18 -9.63 -8.18 24.29
CA ASP A 18 -10.91 -8.89 24.25
C ASP A 18 -12.09 -7.91 24.13
N LYS A 19 -11.87 -6.64 24.45
CA LYS A 19 -12.90 -5.60 24.43
C LYS A 19 -12.33 -4.28 23.93
N MET A 20 -13.13 -3.58 23.13
CA MET A 20 -12.87 -2.19 22.77
C MET A 20 -13.19 -1.28 23.96
N PRO A 21 -12.26 -0.40 24.38
CA PRO A 21 -12.56 0.60 25.41
C PRO A 21 -13.65 1.56 24.92
N THR A 22 -14.56 1.91 25.83
CA THR A 22 -15.64 2.85 25.59
C THR A 22 -15.64 3.91 26.68
N GLY A 23 -15.83 5.17 26.31
CA GLY A 23 -15.82 6.27 27.29
C GLY A 23 -14.48 6.42 28.01
N ASP A 24 -14.50 6.69 29.31
CA ASP A 24 -13.32 6.87 30.17
C ASP A 24 -12.87 5.54 30.81
N GLU A 25 -12.52 4.57 29.96
CA GLU A 25 -12.08 3.24 30.39
C GLU A 25 -10.61 3.01 30.05
N LYS A 26 -9.87 2.35 30.95
CA LYS A 26 -8.51 1.85 30.71
C LYS A 26 -8.54 0.36 30.57
N TYR A 27 -8.04 -0.14 29.44
CA TYR A 27 -7.86 -1.56 29.19
C TYR A 27 -6.40 -1.92 29.08
N VAL A 28 -6.04 -3.09 29.62
CA VAL A 28 -4.72 -3.70 29.42
C VAL A 28 -4.85 -4.73 28.34
N ALA A 29 -4.23 -4.47 27.20
CA ALA A 29 -4.17 -5.45 26.13
C ALA A 29 -3.30 -6.63 26.52
N SER A 30 -3.63 -7.83 26.04
CA SER A 30 -2.86 -9.06 26.33
C SER A 30 -1.53 -9.09 25.58
N ASN A 31 -1.43 -8.40 24.44
CA ASN A 31 -0.22 -8.30 23.63
C ASN A 31 -0.30 -7.10 22.69
N TYR A 32 0.82 -6.73 22.09
CA TYR A 32 0.89 -5.77 21.00
C TYR A 32 1.91 -6.19 19.95
N ALA A 33 1.74 -5.66 18.74
CA ALA A 33 2.73 -5.78 17.68
C ALA A 33 2.88 -4.42 16.96
N ILE A 34 4.10 -4.13 16.52
CA ILE A 34 4.38 -3.00 15.62
C ILE A 34 4.96 -3.58 14.34
N SER A 35 4.40 -3.20 13.22
CA SER A 35 4.81 -3.66 11.90
C SER A 35 4.65 -2.55 10.85
N PHE A 36 5.17 -2.81 9.67
CA PHE A 36 4.83 -2.01 8.50
C PHE A 36 3.42 -2.35 8.00
N GLY A 37 2.77 -1.38 7.36
CA GLY A 37 1.49 -1.50 6.68
C GLY A 37 1.48 -0.77 5.35
N GLY A 38 0.35 -0.87 4.68
CA GLY A 38 0.18 -0.47 3.27
C GLY A 38 0.24 -1.68 2.35
N ASN A 39 -0.69 -1.74 1.38
CA ASN A 39 -0.88 -2.97 0.60
C ASN A 39 0.35 -3.27 -0.29
N ALA A 40 0.84 -2.29 -1.05
CA ALA A 40 2.04 -2.45 -1.86
C ALA A 40 3.31 -2.64 -1.00
N VAL A 41 3.39 -1.99 0.16
CA VAL A 41 4.48 -2.16 1.12
C VAL A 41 4.51 -3.60 1.63
N THR A 42 3.37 -4.11 2.09
CA THR A 42 3.24 -5.51 2.55
C THR A 42 3.58 -6.50 1.45
N ALA A 43 3.15 -6.24 0.21
CA ALA A 43 3.48 -7.06 -0.94
C ALA A 43 4.99 -7.08 -1.23
N ALA A 44 5.68 -5.92 -1.14
CA ALA A 44 7.14 -5.83 -1.30
C ALA A 44 7.88 -6.65 -0.23
N PHE A 45 7.47 -6.54 1.03
CA PHE A 45 8.05 -7.34 2.11
C PHE A 45 7.80 -8.84 1.94
N CYS A 46 6.62 -9.23 1.46
CA CYS A 46 6.32 -10.62 1.13
C CYS A 46 7.23 -11.13 0.00
N CYS A 47 7.41 -10.32 -1.04
CA CYS A 47 8.29 -10.60 -2.16
C CYS A 47 9.74 -10.83 -1.69
N ALA A 48 10.26 -9.96 -0.82
CA ALA A 48 11.59 -10.10 -0.22
C ALA A 48 11.73 -11.41 0.57
N LYS A 49 10.71 -11.78 1.36
CA LYS A 49 10.69 -13.06 2.09
C LYS A 49 10.68 -14.30 1.18
N LEU A 50 10.17 -14.15 -0.03
CA LEU A 50 10.20 -15.21 -1.05
C LEU A 50 11.52 -15.25 -1.85
N GLY A 51 12.51 -14.44 -1.48
CA GLY A 51 13.84 -14.43 -2.07
C GLY A 51 13.97 -13.59 -3.36
N ILE A 52 12.95 -12.78 -3.67
CA ILE A 52 13.00 -11.81 -4.77
C ILE A 52 13.36 -10.44 -4.18
N GLN A 53 14.29 -9.73 -4.81
CA GLN A 53 14.66 -8.38 -4.38
C GLN A 53 13.68 -7.35 -4.94
N PRO A 54 12.79 -6.78 -4.11
CA PRO A 54 11.86 -5.74 -4.53
C PRO A 54 12.51 -4.36 -4.45
N GLU A 55 12.03 -3.46 -5.28
CA GLU A 55 12.21 -2.03 -5.12
C GLU A 55 10.85 -1.39 -4.80
N LEU A 56 10.84 -0.45 -3.87
CA LEU A 56 9.60 0.12 -3.35
C LEU A 56 9.67 1.65 -3.36
N LEU A 57 8.79 2.27 -4.14
CA LEU A 57 8.51 3.70 -4.04
C LEU A 57 7.48 3.90 -2.95
N ALA A 58 7.96 4.38 -1.81
CA ALA A 58 7.24 4.48 -0.56
C ALA A 58 7.16 5.92 -0.06
N THR A 59 6.09 6.26 0.66
CA THR A 59 6.05 7.53 1.40
C THR A 59 6.87 7.41 2.67
N VAL A 60 7.75 8.38 2.92
CA VAL A 60 8.66 8.39 4.07
C VAL A 60 8.73 9.79 4.67
N ALA A 61 8.51 9.91 5.98
CA ALA A 61 8.75 11.13 6.75
C ALA A 61 10.11 11.10 7.46
N ASP A 62 10.64 12.27 7.77
CA ASP A 62 11.85 12.39 8.60
C ASP A 62 11.47 12.46 10.09
N ASP A 63 10.83 11.40 10.56
CA ASP A 63 10.43 11.22 11.96
C ASP A 63 10.84 9.83 12.48
N TRP A 64 10.50 9.53 13.75
CA TRP A 64 10.85 8.25 14.37
C TRP A 64 10.21 7.05 13.66
N LEU A 65 8.97 7.19 13.18
CA LEU A 65 8.26 6.11 12.51
C LEU A 65 8.83 5.86 11.11
N GLY A 66 9.21 6.93 10.39
CA GLY A 66 9.90 6.83 9.11
C GLY A 66 11.25 6.14 9.23
N ARG A 67 12.04 6.43 10.27
CA ARG A 67 13.30 5.74 10.57
C ARG A 67 13.07 4.26 10.86
N MET A 68 12.08 3.94 11.71
CA MET A 68 11.73 2.55 12.00
C MET A 68 11.30 1.78 10.73
N PHE A 69 10.58 2.42 9.80
CA PHE A 69 10.24 1.82 8.52
C PHE A 69 11.49 1.53 7.68
N LEU A 70 12.42 2.48 7.58
CA LEU A 70 13.66 2.31 6.82
C LEU A 70 14.54 1.20 7.41
N ASP A 71 14.67 1.13 8.73
CA ASP A 71 15.40 0.05 9.42
C ASP A 71 14.78 -1.33 9.14
N MET A 72 13.45 -1.41 9.13
CA MET A 72 12.75 -2.64 8.76
C MET A 72 12.99 -3.01 7.29
N ALA A 73 12.93 -2.05 6.38
CA ALA A 73 13.17 -2.27 4.95
C ALA A 73 14.60 -2.77 4.70
N GLU A 74 15.61 -2.15 5.34
CA GLU A 74 17.00 -2.56 5.26
C GLU A 74 17.19 -4.01 5.74
N LYS A 75 16.59 -4.36 6.88
CA LYS A 75 16.63 -5.73 7.42
C LYS A 75 16.13 -6.79 6.44
N TYR A 76 15.18 -6.44 5.57
CA TYR A 76 14.64 -7.34 4.56
C TYR A 76 15.26 -7.18 3.17
N GLY A 77 16.27 -6.30 3.03
CA GLY A 77 16.95 -6.05 1.76
C GLY A 77 16.07 -5.39 0.71
N ILE A 78 15.12 -4.53 1.13
CA ILE A 78 14.22 -3.81 0.24
C ILE A 78 14.82 -2.45 -0.08
N SER A 79 15.02 -2.17 -1.37
CA SER A 79 15.46 -0.85 -1.82
C SER A 79 14.31 0.15 -1.76
N ILE A 80 14.46 1.21 -0.96
CA ILE A 80 13.45 2.24 -0.80
C ILE A 80 13.76 3.47 -1.64
N HIS A 81 12.80 3.84 -2.49
CA HIS A 81 12.76 5.12 -3.20
C HIS A 81 11.77 6.03 -2.49
N ALA A 82 12.30 6.93 -1.66
CA ALA A 82 11.47 7.73 -0.78
C ALA A 82 10.75 8.87 -1.51
N ARG A 83 9.43 8.90 -1.41
CA ARG A 83 8.62 10.09 -1.64
C ARG A 83 8.35 10.74 -0.29
N LYS A 84 8.84 11.97 -0.09
CA LYS A 84 8.80 12.61 1.22
C LYS A 84 7.39 13.12 1.54
N VAL A 85 6.99 12.92 2.79
CA VAL A 85 5.81 13.48 3.44
C VAL A 85 6.22 14.17 4.75
N ALA A 86 5.37 15.03 5.30
CA ALA A 86 5.71 15.77 6.53
C ALA A 86 5.66 14.87 7.77
N THR A 87 4.70 13.93 7.80
CA THR A 87 4.50 13.01 8.93
C THR A 87 4.29 11.59 8.45
N SER A 88 4.79 10.62 9.21
CA SER A 88 4.53 9.20 8.92
C SER A 88 3.06 8.85 9.11
N SER A 89 2.52 8.04 8.22
CA SER A 89 1.18 7.49 8.39
C SER A 89 1.18 6.37 9.41
N LEU A 90 0.16 6.36 10.27
CA LEU A 90 0.02 5.45 11.39
C LEU A 90 -1.35 4.81 11.41
N SER A 91 -1.43 3.51 11.69
CA SER A 91 -2.69 2.81 11.96
C SER A 91 -2.66 2.20 13.36
N LEU A 92 -3.72 2.41 14.12
CA LEU A 92 -4.04 1.62 15.29
C LEU A 92 -5.02 0.53 14.90
N ILE A 93 -4.67 -0.73 15.16
CA ILE A 93 -5.46 -1.90 14.78
C ILE A 93 -5.85 -2.67 16.03
N MET A 94 -7.14 -2.93 16.19
CA MET A 94 -7.70 -3.72 17.28
C MET A 94 -8.54 -4.86 16.71
N PRO A 95 -8.00 -6.09 16.63
CA PRO A 95 -8.76 -7.27 16.25
C PRO A 95 -9.83 -7.59 17.30
N ASN A 96 -11.04 -7.94 16.85
CA ASN A 96 -12.13 -8.34 17.71
C ASN A 96 -13.09 -9.29 16.98
N GLY A 97 -13.25 -10.52 17.47
CA GLY A 97 -14.24 -11.48 16.98
C GLY A 97 -14.17 -11.78 15.48
N GLY A 98 -12.96 -11.93 14.91
CA GLY A 98 -12.75 -12.15 13.47
C GLY A 98 -12.89 -10.89 12.60
N LYS A 99 -13.20 -9.75 13.22
CA LYS A 99 -13.21 -8.42 12.60
C LYS A 99 -12.04 -7.59 13.15
N ARG A 100 -11.84 -6.40 12.61
CA ARG A 100 -10.84 -5.45 13.11
C ARG A 100 -11.39 -4.03 13.06
N ALA A 101 -11.19 -3.29 14.14
CA ALA A 101 -11.33 -1.84 14.11
C ALA A 101 -9.97 -1.23 13.76
N ILE A 102 -9.98 -0.25 12.88
CA ILE A 102 -8.78 0.46 12.44
C ILE A 102 -9.03 1.95 12.57
N VAL A 103 -8.16 2.63 13.31
CA VAL A 103 -8.06 4.09 13.31
C VAL A 103 -6.76 4.46 12.60
N ARG A 104 -6.83 5.39 11.65
CA ARG A 104 -5.70 5.68 10.77
C ARG A 104 -5.50 7.18 10.60
N CYS A 105 -4.25 7.62 10.77
CA CYS A 105 -3.77 8.92 10.29
C CYS A 105 -2.94 8.68 9.03
N ARG A 106 -3.18 9.50 8.01
CA ARG A 106 -2.45 9.44 6.74
C ARG A 106 -2.00 10.83 6.34
N ASP A 107 -0.76 10.91 5.87
CA ASP A 107 -0.23 12.05 5.17
C ASP A 107 0.04 11.65 3.71
N ASP A 108 -0.63 12.29 2.78
CA ASP A 108 -0.49 12.14 1.34
C ASP A 108 -0.20 13.49 0.64
N ASP A 109 0.22 14.50 1.42
CA ASP A 109 0.78 15.76 0.93
C ASP A 109 2.26 15.59 0.64
N TYR A 110 2.58 15.31 -0.62
CA TYR A 110 3.94 14.99 -1.03
C TYR A 110 4.82 16.25 -1.10
N LEU A 111 5.93 16.25 -0.36
CA LEU A 111 6.87 17.37 -0.28
C LEU A 111 7.83 17.47 -1.47
N ASN A 112 7.92 16.41 -2.28
CA ASN A 112 8.77 16.37 -3.48
C ASN A 112 8.10 15.57 -4.59
N ALA A 113 8.58 15.76 -5.83
CA ALA A 113 8.21 14.89 -6.93
C ALA A 113 8.66 13.44 -6.64
N PHE A 114 7.97 12.46 -7.23
CA PHE A 114 8.43 11.09 -7.16
C PHE A 114 9.74 10.91 -7.97
N PRO A 115 10.65 10.03 -7.52
CA PRO A 115 11.89 9.76 -8.24
C PRO A 115 11.61 9.07 -9.59
N ILE A 116 12.37 9.42 -10.60
CA ILE A 116 12.34 8.73 -11.91
C ILE A 116 13.40 7.63 -11.88
N LEU A 117 12.96 6.40 -12.05
CA LEU A 117 13.78 5.19 -11.99
C LEU A 117 13.84 4.53 -13.37
N ASP A 118 14.94 3.88 -13.63
CA ASP A 118 15.06 3.00 -14.80
C ASP A 118 14.32 1.68 -14.52
N ILE A 119 13.33 1.39 -15.34
CA ILE A 119 12.50 0.17 -15.25
C ILE A 119 12.83 -0.86 -16.34
N SER A 120 13.92 -0.68 -17.09
CA SER A 120 14.28 -1.55 -18.23
C SER A 120 14.38 -3.03 -17.85
N ASP A 121 14.86 -3.34 -16.66
CA ASP A 121 14.98 -4.71 -16.14
C ASP A 121 13.78 -5.12 -15.26
N CYS A 122 12.74 -4.29 -15.19
CA CYS A 122 11.56 -4.58 -14.39
C CYS A 122 10.72 -5.67 -15.06
N ARG A 123 10.26 -6.64 -14.27
CA ARG A 123 9.41 -7.75 -14.74
C ARG A 123 7.97 -7.62 -14.29
N ALA A 124 7.73 -6.92 -13.19
CA ALA A 124 6.40 -6.68 -12.67
C ALA A 124 6.32 -5.38 -11.86
N LEU A 125 5.22 -4.65 -12.04
CA LEU A 125 4.82 -3.49 -11.24
C LEU A 125 3.58 -3.83 -10.42
N HIS A 126 3.60 -3.52 -9.11
CA HIS A 126 2.43 -3.63 -8.24
C HIS A 126 2.07 -2.29 -7.60
N LEU A 127 0.80 -1.94 -7.65
CA LEU A 127 0.24 -0.67 -7.17
C LEU A 127 -0.82 -0.91 -6.09
N ASP A 128 -0.95 0.01 -5.13
CA ASP A 128 -2.07 0.03 -4.17
C ASP A 128 -3.02 1.24 -4.36
N GLY A 129 -2.88 1.92 -5.49
CA GLY A 129 -3.70 3.06 -5.87
C GLY A 129 -3.33 4.38 -5.17
N HIS A 130 -2.37 4.38 -4.25
CA HIS A 130 -1.77 5.61 -3.71
C HIS A 130 -0.75 6.21 -4.68
N GLN A 131 -0.29 7.45 -4.38
CA GLN A 131 0.66 8.20 -5.21
C GLN A 131 0.18 8.30 -6.68
N PRO A 132 -0.94 8.98 -6.95
CA PRO A 132 -1.67 8.91 -8.21
C PRO A 132 -0.83 9.26 -9.44
N ASP A 133 0.01 10.28 -9.34
CA ASP A 133 0.92 10.73 -10.40
C ASP A 133 1.98 9.68 -10.73
N ALA A 134 2.65 9.12 -9.71
CA ALA A 134 3.63 8.05 -9.88
C ALA A 134 2.98 6.76 -10.38
N ALA A 135 1.83 6.38 -9.82
CA ALA A 135 1.10 5.18 -10.23
C ALA A 135 0.73 5.21 -11.71
N ILE A 136 0.13 6.31 -12.19
CA ILE A 136 -0.23 6.46 -13.61
C ILE A 136 1.02 6.51 -14.50
N TYR A 137 2.05 7.25 -14.09
CA TYR A 137 3.28 7.39 -14.85
C TYR A 137 3.94 6.03 -15.09
N TYR A 138 4.18 5.27 -14.03
CA TYR A 138 4.85 3.96 -14.14
C TYR A 138 3.96 2.89 -14.76
N ALA A 139 2.65 2.90 -14.50
CA ALA A 139 1.73 1.97 -15.15
C ALA A 139 1.74 2.12 -16.68
N LYS A 140 1.74 3.37 -17.19
CA LYS A 140 1.87 3.63 -18.63
C LYS A 140 3.18 3.12 -19.20
N GLN A 141 4.30 3.44 -18.54
CA GLN A 141 5.62 2.99 -19.01
C GLN A 141 5.76 1.47 -19.00
N CYS A 142 5.27 0.80 -17.95
CA CYS A 142 5.28 -0.65 -17.87
C CYS A 142 4.41 -1.29 -18.96
N ARG A 143 3.23 -0.74 -19.20
CA ARG A 143 2.34 -1.21 -20.27
C ARG A 143 2.99 -1.08 -21.65
N ASP A 144 3.61 0.07 -21.94
CA ASP A 144 4.28 0.33 -23.23
C ASP A 144 5.49 -0.61 -23.42
N ALA A 145 6.14 -1.01 -22.33
CA ALA A 145 7.26 -1.95 -22.33
C ALA A 145 6.85 -3.44 -22.22
N GLY A 146 5.55 -3.75 -22.11
CA GLY A 146 5.06 -5.13 -21.94
C GLY A 146 5.41 -5.74 -20.58
N ILE A 147 5.62 -4.91 -19.55
CA ILE A 147 5.91 -5.34 -18.18
C ILE A 147 4.58 -5.60 -17.47
N LEU A 148 4.46 -6.75 -16.81
CA LEU A 148 3.26 -7.14 -16.05
C LEU A 148 2.90 -6.09 -14.99
N THR A 149 1.65 -5.65 -14.98
CA THR A 149 1.14 -4.65 -14.05
C THR A 149 -0.01 -5.17 -13.21
N SER A 150 -0.02 -4.82 -11.92
CA SER A 150 -1.10 -5.25 -11.02
C SER A 150 -1.51 -4.15 -10.04
N LEU A 151 -2.79 -4.18 -9.64
CA LEU A 151 -3.39 -3.26 -8.68
C LEU A 151 -4.06 -4.03 -7.54
N ASP A 152 -3.77 -3.65 -6.29
CA ASP A 152 -4.62 -3.91 -5.14
C ASP A 152 -5.59 -2.72 -4.95
N GLY A 153 -6.82 -2.93 -5.40
CA GLY A 153 -7.91 -1.96 -5.38
C GLY A 153 -8.76 -2.04 -4.11
N GLY A 154 -8.22 -1.62 -2.97
CA GLY A 154 -8.93 -1.67 -1.68
C GLY A 154 -10.06 -0.63 -1.51
N GLY A 155 -10.17 0.37 -2.38
CA GLY A 155 -11.21 1.40 -2.35
C GLY A 155 -11.00 2.47 -3.43
N LEU A 156 -12.07 3.22 -3.70
CA LEU A 156 -12.07 4.25 -4.75
C LEU A 156 -11.18 5.43 -4.38
N ARG A 157 -10.32 5.83 -5.30
CA ARG A 157 -9.48 7.03 -5.29
C ARG A 157 -9.68 7.79 -6.60
N SER A 158 -9.19 9.03 -6.66
CA SER A 158 -9.32 9.87 -7.86
C SER A 158 -8.71 9.25 -9.12
N ASN A 159 -7.64 8.49 -8.97
CA ASN A 159 -6.93 7.84 -10.07
C ASN A 159 -7.37 6.38 -10.33
N THR A 160 -8.29 5.83 -9.55
CA THR A 160 -8.68 4.41 -9.68
C THR A 160 -9.18 4.06 -11.08
N PRO A 161 -10.08 4.83 -11.73
CA PRO A 161 -10.53 4.50 -13.07
C PRO A 161 -9.40 4.47 -14.11
N ASP A 162 -8.46 5.43 -14.02
CA ASP A 162 -7.33 5.51 -14.95
C ASP A 162 -6.35 4.34 -14.76
N VAL A 163 -6.05 3.99 -13.51
CA VAL A 163 -5.14 2.88 -13.18
C VAL A 163 -5.73 1.53 -13.59
N LEU A 164 -7.04 1.32 -13.40
CA LEU A 164 -7.73 0.09 -13.81
C LEU A 164 -7.62 -0.18 -15.31
N GLN A 165 -7.52 0.86 -16.14
CA GLN A 165 -7.31 0.72 -17.59
C GLN A 165 -5.86 0.45 -17.99
N LEU A 166 -4.92 0.60 -17.05
CA LEU A 166 -3.48 0.47 -17.31
C LEU A 166 -2.89 -0.83 -16.76
N VAL A 167 -3.64 -1.57 -15.93
CA VAL A 167 -3.12 -2.77 -15.29
C VAL A 167 -3.63 -4.04 -15.97
N ASP A 168 -2.78 -5.08 -15.99
CA ASP A 168 -3.12 -6.41 -16.51
C ASP A 168 -3.93 -7.23 -15.52
N VAL A 169 -3.68 -7.01 -14.21
CA VAL A 169 -4.32 -7.73 -13.10
C VAL A 169 -4.87 -6.74 -12.09
N ALA A 170 -6.18 -6.77 -11.87
CA ALA A 170 -6.82 -5.98 -10.81
C ALA A 170 -7.41 -6.91 -9.74
N ILE A 171 -6.93 -6.77 -8.50
CA ILE A 171 -7.48 -7.43 -7.32
C ILE A 171 -8.29 -6.38 -6.59
N VAL A 172 -9.62 -6.49 -6.61
CA VAL A 172 -10.51 -5.45 -6.11
C VAL A 172 -11.33 -5.96 -4.91
N ALA A 173 -11.43 -5.14 -3.88
CA ALA A 173 -12.29 -5.42 -2.74
C ALA A 173 -13.77 -5.11 -3.06
N GLU A 174 -14.72 -5.81 -2.45
CA GLU A 174 -16.16 -5.52 -2.56
C GLU A 174 -16.46 -4.03 -2.30
N ARG A 175 -15.78 -3.43 -1.33
CA ARG A 175 -15.90 -2.01 -1.05
C ARG A 175 -15.60 -1.13 -2.28
N LEU A 176 -14.65 -1.49 -3.13
CA LEU A 176 -14.37 -0.73 -4.35
C LEU A 176 -15.52 -0.92 -5.34
N CYS A 177 -16.06 -2.13 -5.46
CA CYS A 177 -17.24 -2.38 -6.30
C CYS A 177 -18.40 -1.49 -5.87
N ASP A 178 -18.75 -1.50 -4.59
CA ASP A 178 -19.83 -0.67 -4.02
C ASP A 178 -19.61 0.82 -4.28
N GLN A 179 -18.38 1.31 -4.07
CA GLN A 179 -18.04 2.72 -4.29
C GLN A 179 -18.10 3.14 -5.76
N MET A 180 -17.92 2.21 -6.69
CA MET A 180 -18.07 2.42 -8.13
C MET A 180 -19.51 2.15 -8.61
N GLY A 181 -20.42 1.77 -7.73
CA GLY A 181 -21.82 1.47 -8.06
C GLY A 181 -22.01 0.15 -8.80
N HIS A 182 -21.10 -0.81 -8.60
CA HIS A 182 -21.11 -2.12 -9.25
C HIS A 182 -21.29 -3.24 -8.23
N THR A 183 -22.02 -4.26 -8.60
CA THR A 183 -21.91 -5.58 -7.97
C THR A 183 -20.54 -6.20 -8.33
N PRO A 184 -20.05 -7.20 -7.58
CA PRO A 184 -18.82 -7.91 -7.95
C PRO A 184 -18.87 -8.51 -9.38
N ALA A 185 -20.01 -8.99 -9.83
CA ALA A 185 -20.18 -9.53 -11.17
C ALA A 185 -20.09 -8.44 -12.26
N GLU A 186 -20.71 -7.29 -12.04
CA GLU A 186 -20.61 -6.12 -12.93
C GLU A 186 -19.20 -5.56 -12.98
N MET A 187 -18.49 -5.54 -11.83
CA MET A 187 -17.09 -5.14 -11.78
C MET A 187 -16.21 -6.06 -12.63
N LEU A 188 -16.43 -7.39 -12.60
CA LEU A 188 -15.72 -8.32 -13.49
C LEU A 188 -16.00 -8.06 -14.98
N GLY A 189 -17.22 -7.64 -15.31
CA GLY A 189 -17.58 -7.19 -16.66
C GLY A 189 -16.84 -5.92 -17.05
N TYR A 190 -16.83 -4.92 -16.16
CA TYR A 190 -16.13 -3.64 -16.35
C TYR A 190 -14.62 -3.82 -16.56
N LEU A 191 -13.98 -4.75 -15.85
CA LEU A 191 -12.54 -5.02 -15.94
C LEU A 191 -12.15 -5.82 -17.21
N LYS A 192 -13.10 -6.43 -17.91
CA LYS A 192 -12.86 -7.21 -19.15
C LYS A 192 -12.99 -6.39 -20.43
N GLY A 193 -13.67 -5.26 -20.35
CA GLY A 193 -13.94 -4.37 -21.49
C GLY A 193 -12.85 -3.40 -21.77
#